data_c54dccffba2eef18860fe3ea4663e3db
#
_entry.id   c54dccffba2eef18860fe3ea4663e3db
#
_cell.length_a   1.000
_cell.length_b   1.000
_cell.length_c   1.000
_cell.angle_alpha   90.00
_cell.angle_beta   90.00
_cell.angle_gamma   90.00
#
_symmetry.space_group_name_H-M   'P 1'
#
loop_
_entity.id
_entity.type
_entity.pdbx_description
1 polymer ?
#
loop_
_entity_poly.entity_id
_entity_poly.type
_entity_poly.pdbx_seq_one_letter_code
_entity_poly.pdbx_strand_id
1 'polypeptide(L)'
;MSRAIQLTAPVTEEVTIEVNDNNVVAVPFLGYIAAGVPINVEAFPGNETIEINRALFGRDVSDLFALRVQGNSMIDALINDGDTVILKHQERVENGQMAAVWLINEEETTLKKVYYEGRQVRLQPANPTMSPIYVAADDVQVQGKVVLVIRKLS
;
A
#
# COMPACT_ATOMS: atom_id res chain seq x y z
N MET A 1 -19.48 16.24 21.41
CA MET A 1 -18.46 16.90 21.42
C MET A 1 -17.33 16.07 21.43
N SER A 2 -16.57 16.33 20.68
CA SER A 2 -15.56 15.57 20.64
C SER A 2 -14.60 15.89 21.63
N ARG A 3 -13.86 15.09 22.16
CA ARG A 3 -12.99 15.38 23.03
C ARG A 3 -11.74 15.33 22.50
N ALA A 4 -11.12 16.15 22.54
CA ALA A 4 -9.87 16.26 22.04
C ALA A 4 -8.90 15.41 22.71
N ILE A 5 -7.83 15.23 22.15
CA ILE A 5 -6.80 14.59 22.73
C ILE A 5 -6.22 15.40 23.75
N GLN A 6 -6.00 14.91 24.85
CA GLN A 6 -5.45 15.64 25.82
C GLN A 6 -4.07 15.34 26.02
N LEU A 7 -3.24 15.99 25.63
CA LEU A 7 -1.91 15.79 25.79
C LEU A 7 -1.33 16.58 26.74
N THR A 8 -1.66 16.53 27.79
CA THR A 8 -1.19 17.41 28.66
C THR A 8 0.06 16.91 28.99
N ALA A 9 0.82 17.46 29.03
CA ALA A 9 1.99 17.16 29.42
C ALA A 9 1.96 16.69 30.55
N PRO A 10 2.41 16.07 30.98
CA PRO A 10 3.16 15.35 30.86
C PRO A 10 2.67 14.37 30.16
N VAL A 11 2.69 14.22 29.83
CA VAL A 11 2.36 13.51 29.18
C VAL A 11 1.94 12.47 29.48
N THR A 12 1.95 12.34 30.32
CA THR A 12 1.42 11.38 30.65
C THR A 12 0.19 11.28 30.23
N GLU A 13 -0.25 12.11 29.78
CA GLU A 13 -1.44 12.07 29.49
C GLU A 13 -1.63 11.20 28.50
N GLU A 14 -2.55 10.48 28.55
CA GLU A 14 -2.78 9.68 27.59
C GLU A 14 -3.33 10.29 26.49
N VAL A 15 -3.15 9.83 25.34
CA VAL A 15 -3.70 10.40 24.20
C VAL A 15 -4.94 9.66 23.90
N THR A 16 -6.02 10.30 23.97
CA THR A 16 -7.27 9.72 23.61
C THR A 16 -7.69 10.30 22.31
N ILE A 17 -7.77 9.47 21.28
CA ILE A 17 -8.13 9.96 20.00
C ILE A 17 -9.59 9.67 19.76
N GLU A 18 -10.37 10.73 19.57
CA GLU A 18 -11.71 10.56 19.25
C GLU A 18 -11.86 10.46 17.80
N VAL A 19 -12.47 9.48 17.26
CA VAL A 19 -12.63 9.30 15.85
C VAL A 19 -14.04 9.68 15.49
N ASN A 20 -14.18 10.53 14.52
CA ASN A 20 -15.52 10.87 14.04
C ASN A 20 -15.50 10.85 12.52
N ASP A 21 -16.64 11.02 11.91
CA ASP A 21 -16.76 10.86 10.48
C ASP A 21 -15.89 11.82 9.71
N ASN A 22 -15.55 12.95 10.28
CA ASN A 22 -14.73 13.91 9.55
C ASN A 22 -13.27 13.56 9.56
N ASN A 23 -12.85 12.67 10.44
CA ASN A 23 -11.46 12.34 10.57
C ASN A 23 -11.13 10.94 10.08
N VAL A 24 -12.07 10.23 9.52
CA VAL A 24 -11.87 8.86 9.13
C VAL A 24 -12.12 8.68 7.66
N VAL A 25 -11.29 7.93 7.02
CA VAL A 25 -11.46 7.56 5.63
C VAL A 25 -11.83 6.09 5.60
N ALA A 26 -12.91 5.74 4.95
CA ALA A 26 -13.29 4.35 4.77
C ALA A 26 -12.67 3.85 3.48
N VAL A 27 -11.68 3.00 3.59
CA VAL A 27 -10.94 2.50 2.45
C VAL A 27 -11.51 1.14 2.06
N PRO A 28 -11.93 0.96 0.81
CA PRO A 28 -12.47 -0.33 0.40
C PRO A 28 -11.43 -1.43 0.52
N PHE A 29 -11.83 -2.57 1.07
CA PHE A 29 -10.94 -3.69 1.21
C PHE A 29 -11.23 -4.66 0.06
N LEU A 30 -10.26 -4.89 -0.81
CA LEU A 30 -10.48 -5.69 -1.99
C LEU A 30 -10.04 -7.15 -1.85
N GLY A 31 -9.51 -7.52 -0.71
CA GLY A 31 -9.12 -8.90 -0.48
C GLY A 31 -7.63 -9.07 -0.36
N TYR A 32 -7.10 -10.08 -1.01
CA TYR A 32 -5.71 -10.43 -0.82
C TYR A 32 -4.89 -10.18 -2.08
N ILE A 33 -3.64 -9.82 -1.87
CA ILE A 33 -2.72 -9.69 -2.97
C ILE A 33 -1.83 -10.91 -2.92
N ALA A 34 -1.78 -11.64 -3.99
CA ALA A 34 -1.01 -12.87 -4.09
C ALA A 34 -0.36 -12.96 -5.46
N ALA A 35 0.70 -13.73 -5.54
CA ALA A 35 1.39 -13.92 -6.81
C ALA A 35 0.48 -14.63 -7.80
N GLY A 36 0.69 -14.39 -9.05
CA GLY A 36 -0.01 -15.12 -10.11
C GLY A 36 -1.28 -14.45 -10.63
N VAL A 37 -1.75 -13.40 -9.96
CA VAL A 37 -2.95 -12.71 -10.40
C VAL A 37 -2.76 -11.23 -10.30
N PRO A 38 -3.20 -10.46 -11.30
CA PRO A 38 -3.11 -9.01 -11.18
C PRO A 38 -4.18 -8.48 -10.22
N ILE A 39 -3.97 -7.32 -9.69
CA ILE A 39 -4.95 -6.68 -8.85
C ILE A 39 -6.07 -6.16 -9.72
N ASN A 40 -7.30 -6.49 -9.37
CA ASN A 40 -8.44 -6.04 -10.15
C ASN A 40 -9.29 -5.12 -9.29
N VAL A 41 -9.05 -3.81 -9.41
CA VAL A 41 -9.77 -2.85 -8.60
C VAL A 41 -11.24 -2.76 -8.94
N GLU A 42 -11.62 -3.22 -10.11
CA GLU A 42 -13.01 -3.15 -10.49
C GLU A 42 -13.82 -4.35 -10.04
N ALA A 43 -13.17 -5.37 -9.57
CA ALA A 43 -13.86 -6.55 -9.14
C ALA A 43 -14.16 -6.51 -7.66
N PHE A 44 -14.43 -5.34 -7.13
CA PHE A 44 -14.64 -5.17 -5.73
C PHE A 44 -15.80 -6.01 -5.28
N PRO A 45 -15.56 -7.00 -4.48
CA PRO A 45 -16.56 -8.01 -4.21
C PRO A 45 -17.55 -7.65 -3.14
N GLY A 46 -17.40 -6.61 -2.42
CA GLY A 46 -18.32 -6.40 -1.36
C GLY A 46 -18.28 -5.03 -0.78
N ASN A 47 -18.76 -4.94 0.44
CA ASN A 47 -18.87 -3.68 1.10
C ASN A 47 -17.92 -3.52 2.24
N GLU A 48 -16.93 -4.38 2.32
CA GLU A 48 -16.00 -4.32 3.44
C GLU A 48 -15.07 -3.15 3.30
N THR A 49 -14.87 -2.40 4.37
CA THR A 49 -13.97 -1.28 4.35
C THR A 49 -13.08 -1.33 5.58
N ILE A 50 -11.98 -0.61 5.52
CA ILE A 50 -11.10 -0.40 6.65
C ILE A 50 -11.13 1.07 6.94
N GLU A 51 -11.41 1.45 8.18
CA GLU A 51 -11.47 2.85 8.54
C GLU A 51 -10.13 3.30 9.09
N ILE A 52 -9.58 4.33 8.52
CA ILE A 52 -8.25 4.79 8.87
C ILE A 52 -8.29 6.28 9.08
N ASN A 53 -7.54 6.75 10.07
CA ASN A 53 -7.49 8.16 10.37
C ASN A 53 -6.99 8.94 9.17
N ARG A 54 -7.74 9.94 8.78
CA ARG A 54 -7.43 10.73 7.60
C ARG A 54 -6.06 11.40 7.68
N ALA A 55 -5.62 11.73 8.87
CA ALA A 55 -4.33 12.40 9.02
C ALA A 55 -3.15 11.57 8.51
N LEU A 56 -3.33 10.27 8.37
CA LEU A 56 -2.25 9.43 7.89
C LEU A 56 -2.04 9.54 6.38
N PHE A 57 -2.96 10.15 5.66
CA PHE A 57 -2.86 10.20 4.22
C PHE A 57 -2.50 11.56 3.64
N GLY A 58 -2.44 12.58 4.43
CA GLY A 58 -2.25 13.91 3.89
C GLY A 58 -3.54 14.40 3.26
N ARG A 59 -3.45 15.05 2.14
CA ARG A 59 -4.63 15.66 1.55
C ARG A 59 -5.37 14.79 0.57
N ASP A 60 -4.66 13.94 -0.11
CA ASP A 60 -5.27 13.17 -1.18
C ASP A 60 -5.71 11.83 -0.66
N VAL A 61 -7.01 11.67 -0.49
CA VAL A 61 -7.56 10.42 -0.04
C VAL A 61 -8.45 9.79 -1.10
N SER A 62 -8.25 10.16 -2.36
CA SER A 62 -9.07 9.61 -3.43
C SER A 62 -8.47 8.32 -3.97
N ASP A 63 -9.32 7.48 -4.49
CA ASP A 63 -8.92 6.25 -5.18
C ASP A 63 -8.07 5.31 -4.32
N LEU A 64 -8.35 5.27 -3.04
CA LEU A 64 -7.62 4.37 -2.15
C LEU A 64 -8.29 3.00 -2.09
N PHE A 65 -7.49 1.98 -1.95
CA PHE A 65 -7.99 0.64 -1.72
C PHE A 65 -7.01 -0.13 -0.84
N ALA A 66 -7.49 -1.15 -0.18
CA ALA A 66 -6.69 -1.92 0.76
C ALA A 66 -6.62 -3.38 0.34
N LEU A 67 -5.47 -3.99 0.55
CA LEU A 67 -5.27 -5.39 0.28
C LEU A 67 -4.48 -6.00 1.43
N ARG A 68 -4.70 -7.27 1.70
CA ARG A 68 -3.90 -7.98 2.67
C ARG A 68 -2.87 -8.83 1.95
N VAL A 69 -1.64 -8.78 2.39
CA VAL A 69 -0.55 -9.51 1.75
C VAL A 69 -0.63 -10.96 2.19
N GLN A 70 -0.61 -11.86 1.21
CA GLN A 70 -0.70 -13.27 1.50
C GLN A 70 0.50 -13.97 0.89
N GLY A 71 1.24 -14.66 1.69
CA GLY A 71 2.42 -15.39 1.24
C GLY A 71 3.67 -14.54 1.25
N ASN A 72 4.79 -15.14 0.92
CA ASN A 72 6.07 -14.48 0.98
C ASN A 72 6.71 -14.25 -0.38
N SER A 73 6.14 -14.75 -1.43
CA SER A 73 6.83 -14.75 -2.72
C SER A 73 6.91 -13.38 -3.34
N MET A 74 6.05 -12.45 -2.95
CA MET A 74 6.09 -11.13 -3.55
C MET A 74 6.51 -10.04 -2.58
N ILE A 75 6.85 -10.40 -1.35
CA ILE A 75 7.12 -9.37 -0.37
C ILE A 75 8.59 -9.04 -0.31
N ASP A 76 8.85 -7.93 0.31
CA ASP A 76 10.15 -7.35 0.41
C ASP A 76 10.43 -7.22 1.90
N ALA A 77 11.60 -6.72 2.25
CA ALA A 77 12.00 -6.60 3.65
C ALA A 77 11.05 -5.71 4.46
N LEU A 78 10.34 -4.80 3.80
CA LEU A 78 9.46 -3.88 4.50
C LEU A 78 8.02 -4.36 4.58
N ILE A 79 7.68 -5.44 3.91
CA ILE A 79 6.31 -5.91 3.84
C ILE A 79 6.27 -7.41 4.11
N ASN A 80 5.45 -7.82 5.05
CA ASN A 80 5.38 -9.21 5.45
C ASN A 80 4.02 -9.82 5.17
N ASP A 81 3.97 -11.13 5.17
CA ASP A 81 2.73 -11.85 5.10
C ASP A 81 1.81 -11.38 6.22
N GLY A 82 0.58 -11.09 5.90
CA GLY A 82 -0.39 -10.61 6.87
C GLY A 82 -0.51 -9.12 7.00
N ASP A 83 0.43 -8.38 6.40
CA ASP A 83 0.33 -6.92 6.44
C ASP A 83 -0.84 -6.45 5.61
N THR A 84 -1.42 -5.32 5.98
CA THR A 84 -2.42 -4.66 5.16
C THR A 84 -1.74 -3.50 4.48
N VAL A 85 -1.86 -3.43 3.17
CA VAL A 85 -1.30 -2.32 2.41
C VAL A 85 -2.42 -1.47 1.88
N ILE A 86 -2.27 -0.16 1.99
CA ILE A 86 -3.22 0.78 1.43
C ILE A 86 -2.54 1.37 0.20
N LEU A 87 -3.24 1.31 -0.91
CA LEU A 87 -2.70 1.78 -2.17
C LEU A 87 -3.60 2.84 -2.77
N LYS A 88 -3.00 3.70 -3.56
CA LYS A 88 -3.76 4.64 -4.35
C LYS A 88 -3.73 4.11 -5.77
N HIS A 89 -4.89 3.97 -6.39
CA HIS A 89 -4.98 3.44 -7.75
C HIS A 89 -4.38 4.46 -8.71
N GLN A 90 -3.30 4.11 -9.34
CA GLN A 90 -2.66 4.94 -10.36
C GLN A 90 -1.76 4.06 -11.21
N GLU A 91 -1.54 4.49 -12.43
CA GLU A 91 -0.81 3.68 -13.39
C GLU A 91 0.64 4.09 -13.52
N ARG A 92 1.07 5.08 -12.78
CA ARG A 92 2.44 5.51 -12.82
C ARG A 92 2.81 6.09 -11.47
N VAL A 93 4.03 5.84 -11.04
CA VAL A 93 4.54 6.39 -9.78
C VAL A 93 5.81 7.15 -10.06
N GLU A 94 6.28 7.91 -9.10
CA GLU A 94 7.52 8.61 -9.24
C GLU A 94 8.67 7.72 -8.84
N ASN A 95 9.85 7.99 -9.36
CA ASN A 95 11.02 7.17 -9.08
C ASN A 95 11.25 7.08 -7.58
N GLY A 96 11.43 5.86 -7.12
CA GLY A 96 11.70 5.60 -5.71
C GLY A 96 10.47 5.30 -4.89
N GLN A 97 9.29 5.43 -5.46
CA GLN A 97 8.07 5.12 -4.72
C GLN A 97 7.77 3.63 -4.82
N MET A 98 7.20 3.09 -3.75
CA MET A 98 6.84 1.68 -3.75
C MET A 98 5.48 1.50 -4.41
N ALA A 99 5.40 0.52 -5.25
CA ALA A 99 4.17 0.26 -6.00
C ALA A 99 3.90 -1.21 -6.12
N ALA A 100 2.64 -1.53 -6.33
CA ALA A 100 2.25 -2.87 -6.73
C ALA A 100 2.34 -2.90 -8.24
N VAL A 101 3.10 -3.83 -8.78
CA VAL A 101 3.30 -3.95 -10.21
C VAL A 101 2.98 -5.35 -10.67
N TRP A 102 2.42 -5.44 -11.86
CA TRP A 102 2.13 -6.72 -12.49
C TRP A 102 3.19 -6.95 -13.56
N LEU A 103 3.90 -8.06 -13.43
CA LEU A 103 4.93 -8.43 -14.38
C LEU A 103 4.28 -9.35 -15.41
N ILE A 104 4.09 -8.85 -16.61
CA ILE A 104 3.27 -9.53 -17.59
C ILE A 104 3.85 -10.88 -17.99
N ASN A 105 5.15 -10.92 -18.25
CA ASN A 105 5.76 -12.15 -18.69
C ASN A 105 5.85 -13.21 -17.61
N GLU A 106 6.06 -12.80 -16.38
CA GLU A 106 6.14 -13.73 -15.28
C GLU A 106 4.79 -14.05 -14.69
N GLU A 107 3.76 -13.30 -15.06
CA GLU A 107 2.42 -13.47 -14.52
C GLU A 107 2.45 -13.39 -13.00
N GLU A 108 3.02 -12.33 -12.51
CA GLU A 108 3.25 -12.18 -11.08
C GLU A 108 3.02 -10.76 -10.62
N THR A 109 2.44 -10.59 -9.44
CA THR A 109 2.32 -9.27 -8.80
C THR A 109 3.39 -9.17 -7.74
N THR A 110 4.07 -8.04 -7.68
CA THR A 110 5.09 -7.81 -6.66
C THR A 110 4.99 -6.38 -6.14
N LEU A 111 5.56 -6.15 -4.98
CA LEU A 111 5.59 -4.83 -4.34
C LEU A 111 7.05 -4.41 -4.24
N LYS A 112 7.42 -3.41 -5.03
CA LYS A 112 8.82 -2.97 -5.10
C LYS A 112 8.88 -1.48 -5.33
N LYS A 113 10.04 -0.89 -5.08
CA LYS A 113 10.28 0.49 -5.46
C LYS A 113 10.53 0.52 -6.95
N VAL A 114 9.97 1.51 -7.62
CA VAL A 114 9.99 1.58 -9.06
C VAL A 114 10.84 2.75 -9.52
N TYR A 115 11.72 2.50 -10.49
CA TYR A 115 12.53 3.54 -11.09
C TYR A 115 12.45 3.38 -12.60
N TYR A 116 12.08 4.45 -13.28
CA TYR A 116 11.97 4.41 -14.73
C TYR A 116 13.33 4.78 -15.34
N GLU A 117 13.87 3.89 -16.12
CA GLU A 117 15.18 4.09 -16.72
C GLU A 117 15.09 3.89 -18.23
N GLY A 118 14.54 4.86 -18.92
CA GLY A 118 14.40 4.77 -20.35
C GLY A 118 13.36 3.75 -20.75
N ARG A 119 13.78 2.75 -21.50
CA ARG A 119 12.86 1.72 -21.95
C ARG A 119 12.75 0.58 -20.97
N GLN A 120 13.44 0.68 -19.83
CA GLN A 120 13.37 -0.33 -18.82
C GLN A 120 12.86 0.26 -17.54
N VAL A 121 12.34 -0.60 -16.68
CA VAL A 121 11.94 -0.23 -15.33
C VAL A 121 12.79 -1.06 -14.38
N ARG A 122 13.39 -0.41 -13.42
CA ARG A 122 14.16 -1.10 -12.39
C ARG A 122 13.25 -1.27 -11.18
N LEU A 123 13.09 -2.49 -10.74
CA LEU A 123 12.30 -2.81 -9.55
C LEU A 123 13.29 -3.13 -8.45
N GLN A 124 13.32 -2.24 -7.46
CA GLN A 124 14.35 -2.28 -6.45
C GLN A 124 13.78 -2.83 -5.16
N PRO A 125 14.30 -3.95 -4.66
CA PRO A 125 13.88 -4.46 -3.36
C PRO A 125 14.29 -3.51 -2.26
N ALA A 126 13.54 -3.47 -1.18
CA ALA A 126 13.94 -2.69 -0.03
C ALA A 126 15.12 -3.33 0.69
N ASN A 127 15.27 -4.63 0.59
CA ASN A 127 16.39 -5.33 1.21
C ASN A 127 17.65 -5.02 0.43
N PRO A 128 18.63 -4.36 1.02
CA PRO A 128 19.82 -3.95 0.28
C PRO A 128 20.71 -5.10 -0.18
N THR A 129 20.50 -6.30 0.34
CA THR A 129 21.29 -7.42 -0.10
C THR A 129 20.69 -8.10 -1.32
N MET A 130 19.52 -7.69 -1.76
CA MET A 130 18.90 -8.28 -2.93
C MET A 130 19.12 -7.40 -4.13
N SER A 131 19.36 -8.02 -5.27
CA SER A 131 19.63 -7.28 -6.49
C SER A 131 18.37 -6.76 -7.12
N PRO A 132 18.44 -5.64 -7.82
CA PRO A 132 17.27 -5.14 -8.53
C PRO A 132 16.96 -5.99 -9.74
N ILE A 133 15.72 -5.89 -10.20
CA ILE A 133 15.27 -6.58 -11.38
C ILE A 133 15.00 -5.53 -12.44
N TYR A 134 15.43 -5.79 -13.68
CA TYR A 134 15.18 -4.87 -14.77
C TYR A 134 14.18 -5.51 -15.73
N VAL A 135 13.13 -4.79 -16.04
CA VAL A 135 12.06 -5.29 -16.90
C VAL A 135 11.79 -4.27 -17.99
N ALA A 136 11.50 -4.72 -19.17
CA ALA A 136 11.13 -3.78 -20.23
C ALA A 136 9.87 -3.03 -19.82
N ALA A 137 9.82 -1.76 -20.12
CA ALA A 137 8.69 -0.93 -19.70
C ALA A 137 7.36 -1.47 -20.20
N ASP A 138 7.36 -2.13 -21.36
CA ASP A 138 6.13 -2.68 -21.91
C ASP A 138 5.69 -3.96 -21.21
N ASP A 139 6.53 -4.54 -20.39
CA ASP A 139 6.24 -5.80 -19.73
C ASP A 139 5.84 -5.63 -18.26
N VAL A 140 5.66 -4.43 -17.82
CA VAL A 140 5.31 -4.16 -16.43
C VAL A 140 4.14 -3.17 -16.38
N GLN A 141 3.21 -3.41 -15.49
CA GLN A 141 2.09 -2.50 -15.29
C GLN A 141 2.02 -2.09 -13.84
N VAL A 142 2.07 -0.81 -13.58
CA VAL A 142 1.89 -0.30 -12.23
C VAL A 142 0.41 -0.34 -11.94
N GLN A 143 0.03 -0.93 -10.82
CA GLN A 143 -1.35 -1.08 -10.47
C GLN A 143 -1.77 -0.20 -9.30
N GLY A 144 -0.84 0.31 -8.55
CA GLY A 144 -1.13 1.25 -7.49
C GLY A 144 0.12 1.65 -6.74
N LYS A 145 0.06 2.81 -6.09
CA LYS A 145 1.15 3.29 -5.28
C LYS A 145 0.88 2.92 -3.85
N VAL A 146 1.84 2.35 -3.16
CA VAL A 146 1.68 2.01 -1.76
C VAL A 146 1.81 3.29 -0.94
N VAL A 147 0.78 3.62 -0.19
CA VAL A 147 0.80 4.84 0.61
C VAL A 147 0.87 4.54 2.10
N LEU A 148 0.53 3.35 2.53
CA LEU A 148 0.55 3.02 3.94
C LEU A 148 0.66 1.51 4.12
N VAL A 149 1.40 1.07 5.09
CA VAL A 149 1.48 -0.34 5.44
C VAL A 149 1.10 -0.47 6.89
N ILE A 150 0.15 -1.35 7.19
CA ILE A 150 -0.32 -1.55 8.54
C ILE A 150 0.02 -2.97 8.95
N ARG A 151 0.70 -3.09 10.07
CA ARG A 151 1.08 -4.38 10.60
C ARG A 151 0.57 -4.48 12.02
N LYS A 152 -0.10 -5.58 12.30
CA LYS A 152 -0.58 -5.78 13.63
C LYS A 152 0.40 -6.66 14.36
N LEU A 153 0.85 -6.20 15.50
CA LEU A 153 1.76 -6.98 16.31
C LEU A 153 0.94 -7.60 17.42
N SER A 154 1.13 -8.84 17.68
CA SER A 154 0.35 -9.47 18.72
C SER A 154 1.22 -10.07 19.79
#